data_ab73c92861f0a120d5d209460274c962
#
_entry.id   ab73c92861f0a120d5d209460274c962
#
_cell.length_a   1.000
_cell.length_b   1.000
_cell.length_c   1.000
_cell.angle_alpha   90.00
_cell.angle_beta   90.00
_cell.angle_gamma   90.00
#
_symmetry.space_group_name_H-M   'P 1'
#
loop_
_entity.id
_entity.type
_entity.pdbx_description
1 polymer ?
#
loop_
_entity_poly.entity_id
_entity_poly.type
_entity_poly.pdbx_seq_one_letter_code
_entity_poly.pdbx_strand_id
1 'polypeptide(L)'
;FVKDGVTLTIEAGTEILGRYDANYSADNPAPCLVVEQGGKVMAQGTADAPITFRSELSEDDPNYGNGRGLWGGLIINGYAPIANEGGTAAVEGLTGVLYGGSDPDDNSGVLRYVRVWNGGSSIAPDNEINGITLAGVGRGTTVEYCEVALNLDDGFEMFGGTVDLKYCSAVSVGDDAFDTDAGYQGRGQFLLVVRADDSDKGHEMDSKTNGDLDSQPRSHPHFANVTVISSVAHGEDALRLREGTGGDFRNYIIHGANDGVRNDDNGSEVVTQDLAEAAAAGHPDFLYVSGSMVMNGLGGDPWDDFDEATDGTWTGTYVMESAGLSYTVDANGLPATLDVTPSADGSAYEGVDDVIEDDFFVPTYYKGAFGSANWLEGWSYLDEAGLLFEQEEAVTLLGGNLTEDTYLAASGTYYLNQQLFVKDGVTLTIEAGTEILG
;
A
#
# COMPACT_ATOMS: atom_id res chain seq x y z
N PHE A 1 -10.08 -15.39 -18.62
CA PHE A 1 -10.97 -15.66 -17.50
C PHE A 1 -10.64 -16.99 -16.85
N VAL A 2 -10.37 -17.00 -15.56
CA VAL A 2 -10.26 -18.20 -14.71
C VAL A 2 -11.63 -18.43 -14.08
N LYS A 3 -12.32 -19.45 -14.56
CA LYS A 3 -13.72 -19.74 -14.19
C LYS A 3 -13.83 -20.48 -12.85
N ASP A 4 -15.03 -20.49 -12.26
CA ASP A 4 -15.35 -21.29 -11.08
C ASP A 4 -14.81 -22.73 -11.18
N GLY A 5 -14.15 -23.19 -10.10
CA GLY A 5 -13.53 -24.51 -10.02
C GLY A 5 -12.22 -24.68 -10.80
N VAL A 6 -11.74 -23.67 -11.51
CA VAL A 6 -10.48 -23.69 -12.27
C VAL A 6 -9.36 -23.01 -11.47
N THR A 7 -8.18 -23.62 -11.51
CA THR A 7 -6.95 -23.00 -10.96
C THR A 7 -5.97 -22.71 -12.10
N LEU A 8 -5.58 -21.45 -12.21
CA LEU A 8 -4.45 -21.02 -13.04
C LEU A 8 -3.19 -21.01 -12.19
N THR A 9 -2.20 -21.80 -12.56
CA THR A 9 -0.87 -21.75 -11.92
C THR A 9 0.11 -21.06 -12.84
N ILE A 10 0.85 -20.09 -12.31
CA ILE A 10 1.87 -19.32 -13.01
C ILE A 10 3.21 -19.58 -12.32
N GLU A 11 4.17 -20.08 -13.05
CA GLU A 11 5.51 -20.39 -12.51
C GLU A 11 6.31 -19.11 -12.25
N ALA A 12 7.20 -19.17 -11.26
CA ALA A 12 8.12 -18.08 -10.96
C ALA A 12 8.95 -17.68 -12.20
N GLY A 13 9.16 -16.37 -12.38
CA GLY A 13 9.87 -15.81 -13.53
C GLY A 13 9.05 -15.76 -14.83
N THR A 14 7.76 -16.08 -14.78
CA THR A 14 6.88 -15.95 -15.95
C THR A 14 6.59 -14.49 -16.26
N GLU A 15 6.70 -14.13 -17.53
CA GLU A 15 6.27 -12.83 -18.03
C GLU A 15 4.99 -12.99 -18.86
N ILE A 16 3.97 -12.20 -18.56
CA ILE A 16 2.69 -12.15 -19.26
C ILE A 16 2.54 -10.78 -19.91
N LEU A 17 2.45 -10.75 -21.24
CA LEU A 17 2.35 -9.50 -21.99
C LEU A 17 0.91 -9.19 -22.35
N GLY A 18 0.42 -8.05 -21.89
CA GLY A 18 -0.81 -7.42 -22.33
C GLY A 18 -0.61 -6.83 -23.73
N ARG A 19 -1.46 -7.23 -24.66
CA ARG A 19 -1.40 -6.70 -26.02
C ARG A 19 -1.90 -5.27 -26.04
N TYR A 20 -1.19 -4.40 -26.73
CA TYR A 20 -1.58 -3.01 -26.90
C TYR A 20 -2.51 -2.80 -28.10
N ASP A 21 -3.53 -1.97 -27.95
CA ASP A 21 -4.34 -1.41 -29.03
C ASP A 21 -4.65 0.06 -28.70
N ALA A 22 -4.33 0.96 -29.59
CA ALA A 22 -4.61 2.40 -29.43
C ALA A 22 -6.11 2.75 -29.45
N ASN A 23 -7.01 1.77 -29.64
CA ASN A 23 -8.46 1.99 -29.77
C ASN A 23 -9.26 1.19 -28.74
N TYR A 24 -8.73 1.01 -27.53
CA TYR A 24 -9.52 0.43 -26.47
C TYR A 24 -10.81 1.23 -26.21
N SER A 25 -11.89 0.52 -25.96
CA SER A 25 -13.22 1.09 -25.73
C SER A 25 -14.15 0.03 -25.14
N ALA A 26 -15.36 0.39 -24.78
CA ALA A 26 -16.39 -0.56 -24.33
C ALA A 26 -16.68 -1.69 -25.35
N ASP A 27 -16.52 -1.42 -26.66
CA ASP A 27 -16.68 -2.43 -27.74
C ASP A 27 -15.39 -3.21 -28.03
N ASN A 28 -14.24 -2.71 -27.57
CA ASN A 28 -12.91 -3.32 -27.73
C ASN A 28 -12.14 -3.13 -26.42
N PRO A 29 -12.51 -3.84 -25.35
CA PRO A 29 -11.90 -3.64 -24.04
C PRO A 29 -10.43 -4.10 -24.01
N ALA A 30 -9.64 -3.44 -23.17
CA ALA A 30 -8.27 -3.83 -22.94
C ALA A 30 -8.18 -5.26 -22.40
N PRO A 31 -7.15 -6.03 -22.80
CA PRO A 31 -6.96 -7.37 -22.27
C PRO A 31 -6.62 -7.29 -20.77
N CYS A 32 -7.30 -8.09 -19.97
CA CYS A 32 -7.05 -8.25 -18.55
C CYS A 32 -7.08 -9.72 -18.15
N LEU A 33 -6.43 -10.07 -17.05
CA LEU A 33 -6.62 -11.38 -16.42
C LEU A 33 -7.73 -11.27 -15.38
N VAL A 34 -8.82 -12.01 -15.58
CA VAL A 34 -9.96 -12.03 -14.68
C VAL A 34 -10.07 -13.38 -14.00
N VAL A 35 -10.03 -13.39 -12.68
CA VAL A 35 -10.36 -14.53 -11.84
C VAL A 35 -11.80 -14.33 -11.36
N GLU A 36 -12.72 -15.16 -11.85
CA GLU A 36 -14.12 -15.12 -11.41
C GLU A 36 -14.29 -15.79 -10.05
N GLN A 37 -15.41 -15.53 -9.39
CA GLN A 37 -15.76 -16.19 -8.13
C GLN A 37 -15.59 -17.71 -8.23
N GLY A 38 -14.90 -18.32 -7.25
CA GLY A 38 -14.59 -19.76 -7.23
C GLY A 38 -13.44 -20.18 -8.13
N GLY A 39 -12.92 -19.30 -9.00
CA GLY A 39 -11.65 -19.46 -9.69
C GLY A 39 -10.48 -19.18 -8.75
N LYS A 40 -9.29 -19.68 -9.10
CA LYS A 40 -8.06 -19.43 -8.31
C LYS A 40 -6.88 -19.08 -9.20
N VAL A 41 -6.05 -18.17 -8.73
CA VAL A 41 -4.72 -17.90 -9.31
C VAL A 41 -3.64 -18.27 -8.30
N MET A 42 -2.67 -19.08 -8.74
CA MET A 42 -1.50 -19.49 -7.98
C MET A 42 -0.27 -18.89 -8.65
N ALA A 43 0.03 -17.64 -8.34
CA ALA A 43 1.16 -16.89 -8.87
C ALA A 43 2.19 -16.69 -7.74
N GLN A 44 3.09 -17.65 -7.60
CA GLN A 44 4.09 -17.70 -6.55
C GLN A 44 5.49 -17.47 -7.14
N GLY A 45 5.83 -16.20 -7.36
CA GLY A 45 7.18 -15.77 -7.71
C GLY A 45 8.12 -15.77 -6.50
N THR A 46 9.35 -15.33 -6.75
CA THR A 46 10.39 -15.07 -5.74
C THR A 46 11.08 -13.75 -6.08
N ALA A 47 11.87 -13.18 -5.18
CA ALA A 47 12.65 -11.97 -5.48
C ALA A 47 13.56 -12.19 -6.70
N ASP A 48 14.24 -13.34 -6.81
CA ASP A 48 15.11 -13.66 -7.95
C ASP A 48 14.34 -14.02 -9.24
N ALA A 49 13.05 -14.30 -9.15
CA ALA A 49 12.19 -14.73 -10.26
C ALA A 49 10.75 -14.24 -10.07
N PRO A 50 10.50 -12.92 -10.09
CA PRO A 50 9.17 -12.38 -9.96
C PRO A 50 8.31 -12.75 -11.18
N ILE A 51 6.99 -12.75 -10.98
CA ILE A 51 6.01 -12.92 -12.06
C ILE A 51 5.59 -11.54 -12.51
N THR A 52 5.75 -11.22 -13.78
CA THR A 52 5.49 -9.89 -14.32
C THR A 52 4.36 -9.90 -15.32
N PHE A 53 3.35 -9.08 -15.07
CA PHE A 53 2.33 -8.69 -16.04
C PHE A 53 2.65 -7.28 -16.52
N ARG A 54 2.82 -7.06 -17.81
CA ARG A 54 3.11 -5.74 -18.37
C ARG A 54 2.63 -5.60 -19.81
N SER A 55 2.70 -4.40 -20.35
CA SER A 55 2.45 -4.18 -21.78
C SER A 55 3.49 -4.93 -22.65
N GLU A 56 3.07 -5.31 -23.87
CA GLU A 56 4.00 -5.79 -24.90
C GLU A 56 4.90 -4.69 -25.45
N LEU A 57 4.54 -3.41 -25.25
CA LEU A 57 5.35 -2.29 -25.69
C LEU A 57 6.58 -2.11 -24.79
N SER A 58 7.70 -1.77 -25.39
CA SER A 58 8.90 -1.31 -24.70
C SER A 58 8.93 0.22 -24.61
N GLU A 59 9.74 0.75 -23.72
CA GLU A 59 9.93 2.19 -23.54
C GLU A 59 10.38 2.92 -24.82
N ASP A 60 11.06 2.23 -25.73
CA ASP A 60 11.49 2.76 -27.02
C ASP A 60 10.35 2.83 -28.06
N ASP A 61 9.19 2.23 -27.80
CA ASP A 61 8.06 2.26 -28.73
C ASP A 61 7.40 3.64 -28.71
N PRO A 62 7.14 4.25 -29.88
CA PRO A 62 6.52 5.58 -29.96
C PRO A 62 5.10 5.66 -29.37
N ASN A 63 4.44 4.52 -29.12
CA ASN A 63 3.14 4.47 -28.48
C ASN A 63 3.22 4.21 -26.97
N TYR A 64 4.42 4.05 -26.41
CA TYR A 64 4.59 3.81 -24.99
C TYR A 64 4.15 5.03 -24.13
N GLY A 65 4.38 6.25 -24.63
CA GLY A 65 3.99 7.47 -23.94
C GLY A 65 4.65 7.62 -22.58
N ASN A 66 3.84 7.78 -21.53
CA ASN A 66 4.30 7.79 -20.13
C ASN A 66 4.24 6.39 -19.49
N GLY A 67 3.98 5.35 -20.25
CA GLY A 67 3.95 3.97 -19.80
C GLY A 67 2.64 3.54 -19.14
N ARG A 68 1.62 4.38 -19.09
CA ARG A 68 0.34 4.08 -18.42
C ARG A 68 -0.76 3.73 -19.43
N GLY A 69 -1.74 2.92 -19.03
CA GLY A 69 -2.93 2.63 -19.83
C GLY A 69 -2.70 1.76 -21.07
N LEU A 70 -1.62 1.02 -21.12
CA LEU A 70 -1.23 0.26 -22.32
C LEU A 70 -1.90 -1.11 -22.44
N TRP A 71 -2.53 -1.58 -21.38
CA TRP A 71 -3.35 -2.78 -21.31
C TRP A 71 -4.27 -2.66 -20.07
N GLY A 72 -5.10 -3.67 -19.79
CA GLY A 72 -5.94 -3.66 -18.58
C GLY A 72 -5.13 -3.87 -17.30
N GLY A 73 -5.47 -4.90 -16.57
CA GLY A 73 -4.88 -5.22 -15.28
C GLY A 73 -5.23 -6.63 -14.82
N LEU A 74 -5.13 -6.85 -13.53
CA LEU A 74 -5.48 -8.10 -12.86
C LEU A 74 -6.73 -7.89 -11.99
N ILE A 75 -7.81 -8.62 -12.27
CA ILE A 75 -9.09 -8.53 -11.56
C ILE A 75 -9.37 -9.86 -10.87
N ILE A 76 -9.55 -9.83 -9.54
CA ILE A 76 -9.85 -11.02 -8.73
C ILE A 76 -11.16 -10.80 -8.01
N ASN A 77 -12.10 -11.74 -8.20
CA ASN A 77 -13.44 -11.69 -7.63
C ASN A 77 -13.64 -12.84 -6.64
N GLY A 78 -14.01 -12.50 -5.42
CA GLY A 78 -14.23 -13.46 -4.33
C GLY A 78 -15.66 -13.44 -3.78
N TYR A 79 -15.89 -14.27 -2.77
CA TYR A 79 -17.16 -14.44 -2.06
C TYR A 79 -17.20 -13.75 -0.69
N ALA A 80 -16.26 -12.89 -0.37
CA ALA A 80 -16.26 -12.19 0.91
C ALA A 80 -17.37 -11.11 0.97
N PRO A 81 -17.77 -10.68 2.18
CA PRO A 81 -18.82 -9.67 2.36
C PRO A 81 -18.46 -8.33 1.71
N ILE A 82 -19.47 -7.68 1.17
CA ILE A 82 -19.42 -6.32 0.62
C ILE A 82 -20.65 -5.53 1.06
N ALA A 83 -20.57 -4.21 1.02
CA ALA A 83 -21.63 -3.31 1.48
C ALA A 83 -22.76 -3.07 0.45
N ASN A 84 -22.58 -3.49 -0.79
CA ASN A 84 -23.59 -3.31 -1.83
C ASN A 84 -24.92 -4.02 -1.48
N GLU A 85 -26.04 -3.41 -1.85
CA GLU A 85 -27.37 -3.98 -1.61
C GLU A 85 -27.48 -5.41 -2.18
N GLY A 86 -27.90 -6.34 -1.34
CA GLY A 86 -27.97 -7.76 -1.71
C GLY A 86 -26.66 -8.54 -1.56
N GLY A 87 -25.56 -7.88 -1.13
CA GLY A 87 -24.27 -8.51 -0.84
C GLY A 87 -23.50 -8.98 -2.07
N THR A 88 -23.88 -8.55 -3.26
CA THR A 88 -23.18 -8.83 -4.53
C THR A 88 -23.23 -7.63 -5.46
N ALA A 89 -22.19 -7.43 -6.24
CA ALA A 89 -22.12 -6.36 -7.25
C ALA A 89 -21.45 -6.85 -8.53
N ALA A 90 -21.53 -6.07 -9.60
CA ALA A 90 -20.73 -6.28 -10.80
C ALA A 90 -19.41 -5.54 -10.66
N VAL A 91 -18.30 -6.19 -11.04
CA VAL A 91 -17.02 -5.52 -11.06
C VAL A 91 -16.97 -4.48 -12.16
N GLU A 92 -16.30 -3.40 -11.89
CA GLU A 92 -16.09 -2.31 -12.83
C GLU A 92 -15.39 -2.78 -14.11
N GLY A 93 -15.66 -2.13 -15.22
CA GLY A 93 -15.06 -2.46 -16.51
C GLY A 93 -15.57 -3.76 -17.16
N LEU A 94 -16.30 -4.63 -16.47
CA LEU A 94 -16.71 -5.94 -16.97
C LEU A 94 -18.22 -6.21 -16.84
N THR A 95 -18.85 -6.61 -17.94
CA THR A 95 -20.27 -6.96 -17.92
C THR A 95 -20.49 -8.38 -17.44
N GLY A 96 -21.30 -8.56 -16.39
CA GLY A 96 -21.75 -9.86 -15.91
C GLY A 96 -20.74 -10.66 -15.11
N VAL A 97 -19.62 -10.04 -14.70
CA VAL A 97 -18.70 -10.57 -13.71
C VAL A 97 -19.11 -10.05 -12.34
N LEU A 98 -19.43 -10.95 -11.44
CA LEU A 98 -19.93 -10.61 -10.11
C LEU A 98 -18.85 -10.86 -9.04
N TYR A 99 -18.95 -10.11 -7.94
CA TYR A 99 -18.19 -10.32 -6.72
C TYR A 99 -19.09 -10.14 -5.48
N GLY A 100 -18.55 -10.50 -4.31
CA GLY A 100 -19.25 -10.39 -3.04
C GLY A 100 -19.98 -11.67 -2.64
N GLY A 101 -20.38 -11.74 -1.39
CA GLY A 101 -21.01 -12.91 -0.78
C GLY A 101 -21.01 -12.83 0.75
N SER A 102 -20.69 -13.94 1.42
CA SER A 102 -20.75 -14.03 2.87
C SER A 102 -19.60 -14.84 3.49
N ASP A 103 -18.57 -15.14 2.73
CA ASP A 103 -17.42 -15.91 3.21
C ASP A 103 -16.20 -15.00 3.42
N PRO A 104 -15.96 -14.50 4.66
CA PRO A 104 -14.82 -13.63 4.91
C PRO A 104 -13.46 -14.34 4.77
N ASP A 105 -13.44 -15.67 4.75
CA ASP A 105 -12.25 -16.48 4.57
C ASP A 105 -12.11 -17.01 3.14
N ASP A 106 -12.87 -16.46 2.19
CA ASP A 106 -12.77 -16.79 0.77
C ASP A 106 -11.31 -16.81 0.31
N ASN A 107 -11.00 -17.77 -0.56
CA ASN A 107 -9.64 -18.00 -1.04
C ASN A 107 -9.60 -18.07 -2.56
N SER A 108 -9.19 -16.98 -3.17
CA SER A 108 -8.99 -16.83 -4.63
C SER A 108 -7.56 -17.17 -5.08
N GLY A 109 -6.69 -17.63 -4.15
CA GLY A 109 -5.34 -18.12 -4.48
C GLY A 109 -4.19 -17.37 -3.79
N VAL A 110 -3.09 -17.25 -4.50
CA VAL A 110 -1.85 -16.62 -4.00
C VAL A 110 -1.26 -15.71 -5.05
N LEU A 111 -1.02 -14.47 -4.68
CA LEU A 111 -0.15 -13.53 -5.37
C LEU A 111 1.08 -13.28 -4.49
N ARG A 112 2.26 -13.67 -4.94
CA ARG A 112 3.51 -13.41 -4.25
C ARG A 112 4.61 -13.09 -5.24
N TYR A 113 5.33 -11.99 -5.05
CA TYR A 113 6.29 -11.42 -6.00
C TYR A 113 5.66 -11.29 -7.39
N VAL A 114 4.51 -10.61 -7.42
CA VAL A 114 3.75 -10.33 -8.64
C VAL A 114 3.83 -8.85 -8.95
N ARG A 115 4.23 -8.52 -10.16
CA ARG A 115 4.35 -7.16 -10.67
C ARG A 115 3.30 -6.93 -11.76
N VAL A 116 2.54 -5.85 -11.66
CA VAL A 116 1.57 -5.41 -12.67
C VAL A 116 1.97 -4.01 -13.12
N TRP A 117 2.50 -3.90 -14.32
CA TRP A 117 3.05 -2.68 -14.87
C TRP A 117 2.32 -2.25 -16.13
N ASN A 118 2.23 -0.92 -16.35
CA ASN A 118 1.69 -0.30 -17.55
C ASN A 118 0.19 -0.53 -17.79
N GLY A 119 -0.56 -0.91 -16.78
CA GLY A 119 -1.99 -1.20 -16.85
C GLY A 119 -2.86 0.06 -16.75
N GLY A 120 -4.14 -0.15 -16.43
CA GLY A 120 -5.08 0.92 -16.13
C GLY A 120 -5.81 1.47 -17.36
N SER A 121 -5.98 0.67 -18.39
CA SER A 121 -6.65 1.19 -19.59
C SER A 121 -8.11 1.54 -19.33
N SER A 122 -8.51 2.76 -19.66
CA SER A 122 -9.89 3.20 -19.62
C SER A 122 -10.73 2.50 -20.69
N ILE A 123 -11.90 2.02 -20.32
CA ILE A 123 -12.88 1.39 -21.21
C ILE A 123 -13.95 2.38 -21.63
N ALA A 124 -14.33 3.29 -20.73
CA ALA A 124 -15.29 4.37 -20.93
C ALA A 124 -14.99 5.48 -19.90
N PRO A 125 -15.54 6.68 -20.05
CA PRO A 125 -15.49 7.69 -19.00
C PRO A 125 -16.04 7.13 -17.68
N ASP A 126 -15.33 7.33 -16.59
CA ASP A 126 -15.66 6.82 -15.25
C ASP A 126 -15.80 5.28 -15.23
N ASN A 127 -14.96 4.57 -15.99
CA ASN A 127 -14.95 3.11 -16.07
C ASN A 127 -13.58 2.64 -16.55
N GLU A 128 -12.66 2.57 -15.64
CA GLU A 128 -11.26 2.23 -15.81
C GLU A 128 -10.98 0.81 -15.27
N ILE A 129 -9.78 0.32 -15.52
CA ILE A 129 -9.30 -0.95 -14.95
C ILE A 129 -8.08 -0.61 -14.07
N ASN A 130 -8.15 -0.99 -12.81
CA ASN A 130 -7.04 -0.82 -11.88
C ASN A 130 -5.87 -1.75 -12.18
N GLY A 131 -4.73 -1.49 -11.58
CA GLY A 131 -3.59 -2.39 -11.67
C GLY A 131 -3.92 -3.77 -11.11
N ILE A 132 -4.33 -3.80 -9.84
CA ILE A 132 -4.84 -5.01 -9.17
C ILE A 132 -6.17 -4.68 -8.48
N THR A 133 -7.26 -5.20 -9.04
CA THR A 133 -8.60 -5.12 -8.45
C THR A 133 -8.86 -6.34 -7.57
N LEU A 134 -9.24 -6.13 -6.31
CA LEU A 134 -9.57 -7.16 -5.32
C LEU A 134 -11.03 -7.00 -4.88
N ALA A 135 -11.96 -7.52 -5.67
CA ALA A 135 -13.39 -7.33 -5.47
C ALA A 135 -14.02 -8.47 -4.65
N GLY A 136 -14.45 -8.18 -3.43
CA GLY A 136 -15.03 -9.18 -2.51
C GLY A 136 -14.09 -10.33 -2.19
N VAL A 137 -12.77 -10.09 -2.18
CA VAL A 137 -11.75 -11.12 -1.92
C VAL A 137 -11.59 -11.31 -0.42
N GLY A 138 -11.51 -12.58 0.02
CA GLY A 138 -11.40 -12.92 1.43
C GLY A 138 -9.97 -13.11 1.92
N ARG A 139 -9.81 -13.11 3.26
CA ARG A 139 -8.50 -13.24 3.95
C ARG A 139 -7.81 -14.58 3.74
N GLY A 140 -8.51 -15.56 3.18
CA GLY A 140 -7.88 -16.82 2.75
C GLY A 140 -6.98 -16.67 1.53
N THR A 141 -7.07 -15.53 0.82
CA THR A 141 -6.21 -15.19 -0.32
C THR A 141 -4.92 -14.52 0.17
N THR A 142 -3.78 -14.90 -0.38
CA THR A 142 -2.49 -14.30 -0.05
C THR A 142 -2.14 -13.22 -1.08
N VAL A 143 -1.82 -12.01 -0.60
CA VAL A 143 -1.27 -10.90 -1.42
C VAL A 143 -0.05 -10.34 -0.70
N GLU A 144 1.13 -10.79 -1.12
CA GLU A 144 2.40 -10.43 -0.49
C GLU A 144 3.47 -10.14 -1.54
N TYR A 145 4.28 -9.11 -1.32
CA TYR A 145 5.32 -8.70 -2.26
C TYR A 145 4.73 -8.50 -3.67
N CYS A 146 3.68 -7.69 -3.74
CA CYS A 146 3.04 -7.33 -4.99
C CYS A 146 3.27 -5.85 -5.31
N GLU A 147 3.44 -5.56 -6.59
CA GLU A 147 3.70 -4.20 -7.05
C GLU A 147 2.82 -3.83 -8.22
N VAL A 148 2.29 -2.62 -8.19
CA VAL A 148 1.71 -1.96 -9.35
C VAL A 148 2.57 -0.75 -9.70
N ALA A 149 2.99 -0.64 -10.97
CA ALA A 149 3.77 0.51 -11.42
C ALA A 149 3.28 1.01 -12.79
N LEU A 150 3.28 2.34 -12.95
CA LEU A 150 2.87 3.00 -14.20
C LEU A 150 1.45 2.55 -14.64
N ASN A 151 0.51 2.50 -13.72
CA ASN A 151 -0.92 2.29 -14.02
C ASN A 151 -1.59 3.62 -14.37
N LEU A 152 -2.60 3.64 -15.24
CA LEU A 152 -3.31 4.88 -15.59
C LEU A 152 -4.31 5.27 -14.53
N ASP A 153 -4.95 4.30 -13.94
CA ASP A 153 -5.92 4.35 -12.87
C ASP A 153 -5.28 3.91 -11.54
N ASP A 154 -6.05 3.39 -10.58
CA ASP A 154 -5.55 2.99 -9.28
C ASP A 154 -4.48 1.91 -9.32
N GLY A 155 -3.65 1.89 -8.29
CA GLY A 155 -2.71 0.82 -8.05
C GLY A 155 -3.41 -0.45 -7.59
N PHE A 156 -3.88 -0.42 -6.37
CA PHE A 156 -4.67 -1.49 -5.74
C PHE A 156 -6.02 -0.94 -5.34
N GLU A 157 -7.09 -1.54 -5.85
CA GLU A 157 -8.43 -1.18 -5.43
C GLU A 157 -9.17 -2.37 -4.82
N MET A 158 -9.73 -2.14 -3.62
CA MET A 158 -10.44 -3.13 -2.81
C MET A 158 -11.92 -2.80 -2.71
N PHE A 159 -12.75 -3.45 -3.52
CA PHE A 159 -14.21 -3.36 -3.44
C PHE A 159 -14.76 -4.32 -2.37
N GLY A 160 -14.82 -3.88 -1.14
CA GLY A 160 -15.22 -4.72 -0.02
C GLY A 160 -14.28 -5.90 0.24
N GLY A 161 -14.75 -6.90 0.94
CA GLY A 161 -13.94 -8.07 1.28
C GLY A 161 -13.05 -7.88 2.50
N THR A 162 -12.16 -8.83 2.70
CA THR A 162 -11.33 -8.93 3.91
C THR A 162 -9.90 -9.37 3.62
N VAL A 163 -9.47 -9.31 2.36
CA VAL A 163 -8.11 -9.70 1.95
C VAL A 163 -7.06 -8.81 2.61
N ASP A 164 -5.95 -9.41 3.02
CA ASP A 164 -4.83 -8.70 3.63
C ASP A 164 -3.70 -8.46 2.62
N LEU A 165 -3.02 -7.32 2.75
CA LEU A 165 -1.89 -6.91 1.90
C LEU A 165 -0.61 -6.76 2.73
N LYS A 166 0.50 -7.34 2.28
CA LYS A 166 1.78 -7.22 2.98
C LYS A 166 2.94 -7.05 2.01
N TYR A 167 3.81 -6.06 2.28
CA TYR A 167 4.94 -5.73 1.40
C TYR A 167 4.47 -5.41 -0.02
N CYS A 168 3.50 -4.50 -0.14
CA CYS A 168 2.97 -4.08 -1.43
C CYS A 168 3.40 -2.65 -1.77
N SER A 169 3.65 -2.39 -3.05
CA SER A 169 4.05 -1.06 -3.53
C SER A 169 3.22 -0.61 -4.72
N ALA A 170 2.88 0.68 -4.75
CA ALA A 170 2.29 1.36 -5.88
C ALA A 170 3.18 2.53 -6.30
N VAL A 171 3.62 2.52 -7.56
CA VAL A 171 4.63 3.45 -8.07
C VAL A 171 4.12 4.16 -9.31
N SER A 172 4.02 5.48 -9.26
CA SER A 172 3.64 6.32 -10.40
C SER A 172 2.32 5.89 -11.06
N VAL A 173 1.31 5.58 -10.27
CA VAL A 173 -0.06 5.35 -10.75
C VAL A 173 -0.74 6.68 -11.05
N GLY A 174 -1.74 6.69 -11.90
CA GLY A 174 -2.38 7.90 -12.41
C GLY A 174 -3.44 8.45 -11.48
N ASP A 175 -4.14 7.57 -10.78
CA ASP A 175 -5.12 7.90 -9.76
C ASP A 175 -4.58 7.50 -8.38
N ASP A 176 -5.31 6.78 -7.57
CA ASP A 176 -4.95 6.50 -6.19
C ASP A 176 -4.05 5.26 -6.07
N ALA A 177 -3.08 5.31 -5.15
CA ALA A 177 -2.15 4.18 -5.01
C ALA A 177 -2.80 2.97 -4.34
N PHE A 178 -3.61 3.22 -3.30
CA PHE A 178 -4.46 2.22 -2.64
C PHE A 178 -5.83 2.85 -2.39
N ASP A 179 -6.86 2.28 -3.00
CA ASP A 179 -8.24 2.68 -2.80
C ASP A 179 -9.06 1.59 -2.12
N THR A 180 -9.98 1.98 -1.25
CA THR A 180 -10.92 1.08 -0.56
C THR A 180 -12.34 1.58 -0.67
N ASP A 181 -13.25 0.73 -1.12
CA ASP A 181 -14.66 1.03 -1.20
C ASP A 181 -15.52 -0.18 -0.78
N ALA A 182 -16.83 -0.02 -0.86
CA ALA A 182 -17.83 -1.08 -0.73
C ALA A 182 -17.71 -1.96 0.53
N GLY A 183 -17.18 -1.40 1.63
CA GLY A 183 -17.11 -2.09 2.91
C GLY A 183 -15.89 -2.99 3.10
N TYR A 184 -14.73 -2.59 2.59
CA TYR A 184 -13.48 -3.30 2.79
C TYR A 184 -13.05 -3.35 4.27
N GLN A 185 -12.69 -4.54 4.78
CA GLN A 185 -12.33 -4.79 6.17
C GLN A 185 -11.03 -5.62 6.30
N GLY A 186 -10.11 -5.43 5.40
CA GLY A 186 -8.81 -6.11 5.43
C GLY A 186 -7.73 -5.32 6.17
N ARG A 187 -6.54 -5.90 6.18
CA ARG A 187 -5.36 -5.37 6.88
C ARG A 187 -4.23 -5.13 5.87
N GLY A 188 -3.42 -4.11 6.14
CA GLY A 188 -2.22 -3.82 5.35
C GLY A 188 -1.02 -3.51 6.23
N GLN A 189 0.14 -4.07 5.90
CA GLN A 189 1.39 -3.71 6.58
C GLN A 189 2.56 -3.69 5.59
N PHE A 190 3.46 -2.73 5.79
CA PHE A 190 4.60 -2.47 4.91
C PHE A 190 4.15 -2.11 3.49
N LEU A 191 3.38 -1.03 3.39
CA LEU A 191 2.90 -0.50 2.12
C LEU A 191 3.73 0.71 1.69
N LEU A 192 4.16 0.72 0.42
CA LEU A 192 4.88 1.83 -0.17
C LEU A 192 4.04 2.49 -1.25
N VAL A 193 3.96 3.80 -1.19
CA VAL A 193 3.44 4.65 -2.26
C VAL A 193 4.54 5.58 -2.75
N VAL A 194 4.77 5.61 -4.04
CA VAL A 194 5.65 6.61 -4.69
C VAL A 194 4.85 7.28 -5.80
N ARG A 195 4.45 8.53 -5.57
CA ARG A 195 3.61 9.28 -6.51
C ARG A 195 4.44 10.05 -7.51
N ALA A 196 4.03 10.04 -8.76
CA ALA A 196 4.46 11.01 -9.76
C ALA A 196 3.76 12.37 -9.55
N ASP A 197 4.19 13.41 -10.25
CA ASP A 197 3.59 14.76 -10.10
C ASP A 197 2.12 14.83 -10.58
N ASP A 198 1.66 13.86 -11.35
CA ASP A 198 0.31 13.76 -11.92
C ASP A 198 -0.51 12.58 -11.33
N SER A 199 -0.03 11.93 -10.29
CA SER A 199 -0.82 10.96 -9.53
C SER A 199 -1.91 11.65 -8.69
N ASP A 200 -2.94 10.95 -8.27
CA ASP A 200 -3.91 11.51 -7.32
C ASP A 200 -3.46 11.19 -5.87
N LYS A 201 -4.23 10.55 -5.03
CA LYS A 201 -3.90 10.38 -3.61
C LYS A 201 -2.94 9.22 -3.34
N GLY A 202 -2.35 9.23 -2.17
CA GLY A 202 -1.59 8.07 -1.70
C GLY A 202 -2.52 6.94 -1.28
N HIS A 203 -3.50 7.27 -0.47
CA HIS A 203 -4.60 6.40 -0.07
C HIS A 203 -5.91 7.16 -0.18
N GLU A 204 -6.91 6.60 -0.85
CA GLU A 204 -8.29 7.06 -0.78
C GLU A 204 -9.13 5.99 -0.06
N MET A 205 -9.74 6.36 1.06
CA MET A 205 -10.45 5.44 1.92
C MET A 205 -11.93 5.78 1.93
N ASP A 206 -12.70 4.99 1.22
CA ASP A 206 -14.13 5.16 1.01
C ASP A 206 -14.96 4.03 1.61
N SER A 207 -16.23 4.27 1.82
CA SER A 207 -17.16 3.26 2.34
C SER A 207 -18.54 3.29 1.70
N LYS A 208 -18.94 4.43 1.13
CA LYS A 208 -20.27 4.63 0.62
C LYS A 208 -20.57 3.74 -0.57
N THR A 209 -21.71 3.04 -0.52
CA THR A 209 -22.27 2.36 -1.67
C THR A 209 -23.66 2.89 -1.98
N ASN A 210 -24.00 3.04 -3.26
CA ASN A 210 -25.32 3.51 -3.72
C ASN A 210 -25.79 4.82 -3.06
N GLY A 211 -24.85 5.68 -2.64
CA GLY A 211 -25.15 6.96 -1.99
C GLY A 211 -25.53 6.86 -0.50
N ASP A 212 -25.37 5.69 0.13
CA ASP A 212 -25.63 5.46 1.54
C ASP A 212 -24.30 5.45 2.33
N LEU A 213 -24.07 6.49 3.13
CA LEU A 213 -22.90 6.65 3.99
C LEU A 213 -22.85 5.64 5.15
N ASP A 214 -23.98 5.01 5.47
CA ASP A 214 -24.11 3.97 6.50
C ASP A 214 -24.15 2.55 5.93
N SER A 215 -23.76 2.36 4.68
CA SER A 215 -23.67 1.04 4.05
C SER A 215 -22.89 0.05 4.93
N GLN A 216 -23.39 -1.18 5.01
CA GLN A 216 -22.82 -2.22 5.88
C GLN A 216 -22.45 -3.49 5.10
N PRO A 217 -21.26 -4.09 5.40
CA PRO A 217 -20.28 -3.65 6.38
C PRO A 217 -19.69 -2.30 5.99
N ARG A 218 -19.40 -1.44 6.97
CA ARG A 218 -18.64 -0.21 6.75
C ARG A 218 -17.21 -0.56 6.38
N SER A 219 -16.57 0.19 5.47
CA SER A 219 -15.13 0.07 5.26
C SER A 219 -14.40 0.36 6.56
N HIS A 220 -13.49 -0.52 6.92
CA HIS A 220 -12.71 -0.44 8.15
C HIS A 220 -11.33 -1.06 7.95
N PRO A 221 -10.52 -0.49 7.03
CA PRO A 221 -9.15 -0.95 6.81
C PRO A 221 -8.28 -0.75 8.06
N HIS A 222 -7.36 -1.67 8.29
CA HIS A 222 -6.33 -1.54 9.32
C HIS A 222 -4.96 -1.49 8.64
N PHE A 223 -4.38 -0.29 8.50
CA PHE A 223 -3.11 -0.10 7.83
C PHE A 223 -2.03 0.39 8.78
N ALA A 224 -0.89 -0.28 8.79
CA ALA A 224 0.24 0.08 9.63
C ALA A 224 1.57 0.00 8.86
N ASN A 225 2.54 0.81 9.29
CA ASN A 225 3.86 0.84 8.67
C ASN A 225 3.80 1.16 7.17
N VAL A 226 3.29 2.33 6.86
CA VAL A 226 3.10 2.84 5.49
C VAL A 226 4.07 3.99 5.21
N THR A 227 4.66 3.99 4.04
CA THR A 227 5.45 5.12 3.53
C THR A 227 4.81 5.70 2.29
N VAL A 228 4.47 6.98 2.31
CA VAL A 228 3.98 7.74 1.17
C VAL A 228 5.04 8.76 0.79
N ILE A 229 5.50 8.71 -0.45
CA ILE A 229 6.50 9.61 -1.00
C ILE A 229 5.92 10.34 -2.21
N SER A 230 6.03 11.65 -2.20
CA SER A 230 5.57 12.52 -3.28
C SER A 230 6.53 13.69 -3.46
N SER A 231 6.44 14.39 -4.58
CA SER A 231 7.08 15.68 -4.71
C SER A 231 6.30 16.75 -3.93
N VAL A 232 6.99 17.78 -3.49
CA VAL A 232 6.36 18.95 -2.80
C VAL A 232 5.42 19.74 -3.72
N ALA A 233 5.47 19.50 -5.02
CA ALA A 233 4.59 20.14 -6.01
C ALA A 233 3.26 19.40 -6.17
N HIS A 234 3.11 18.24 -5.54
CA HIS A 234 1.92 17.41 -5.63
C HIS A 234 0.73 18.10 -4.93
N GLY A 235 -0.37 18.28 -5.65
CA GLY A 235 -1.53 19.04 -5.19
C GLY A 235 -2.52 18.26 -4.33
N GLU A 236 -2.31 16.93 -4.12
CA GLU A 236 -3.28 16.05 -3.49
C GLU A 236 -2.77 15.48 -2.15
N ASP A 237 -3.70 14.89 -1.37
CA ASP A 237 -3.47 14.39 -0.02
C ASP A 237 -2.66 13.08 -0.03
N ALA A 238 -1.94 12.80 1.04
CA ALA A 238 -1.27 11.51 1.20
C ALA A 238 -2.23 10.41 1.67
N LEU A 239 -3.16 10.74 2.54
CA LEU A 239 -4.22 9.87 3.03
C LEU A 239 -5.52 10.66 3.09
N ARG A 240 -6.51 10.26 2.29
CA ARG A 240 -7.84 10.83 2.28
C ARG A 240 -8.85 9.87 2.90
N LEU A 241 -9.60 10.36 3.87
CA LEU A 241 -10.66 9.63 4.56
C LEU A 241 -11.99 10.29 4.20
N ARG A 242 -12.90 9.57 3.58
CA ARG A 242 -14.18 10.16 3.15
C ARG A 242 -15.32 9.13 3.15
N GLU A 243 -16.50 9.58 2.81
CA GLU A 243 -17.70 8.78 2.55
C GLU A 243 -18.05 7.77 3.64
N GLY A 244 -17.80 8.15 4.90
CA GLY A 244 -18.18 7.33 6.04
C GLY A 244 -17.25 6.18 6.36
N THR A 245 -16.00 6.18 5.88
CA THR A 245 -15.03 5.15 6.24
C THR A 245 -14.74 5.14 7.73
N GLY A 246 -14.57 3.95 8.32
CA GLY A 246 -13.85 3.72 9.56
C GLY A 246 -12.40 3.36 9.28
N GLY A 247 -11.70 2.82 10.26
CA GLY A 247 -10.36 2.27 10.04
C GLY A 247 -9.39 2.53 11.19
N ASP A 248 -8.19 1.99 11.03
CA ASP A 248 -7.08 2.15 11.99
C ASP A 248 -5.78 2.34 11.20
N PHE A 249 -5.19 3.54 11.30
CA PHE A 249 -4.03 3.96 10.51
C PHE A 249 -2.88 4.34 11.43
N ARG A 250 -1.77 3.58 11.41
CA ARG A 250 -0.65 3.74 12.34
C ARG A 250 0.71 3.70 11.67
N ASN A 251 1.67 4.41 12.30
CA ASN A 251 3.08 4.33 11.92
C ASN A 251 3.35 4.72 10.46
N TYR A 252 2.77 5.83 10.02
CA TYR A 252 3.01 6.37 8.69
C TYR A 252 4.26 7.25 8.64
N ILE A 253 4.95 7.22 7.50
CA ILE A 253 5.87 8.26 7.06
C ILE A 253 5.30 8.88 5.79
N ILE A 254 5.09 10.19 5.82
CA ILE A 254 4.61 10.97 4.67
C ILE A 254 5.70 11.97 4.30
N HIS A 255 6.23 11.83 3.09
CA HIS A 255 7.25 12.72 2.53
C HIS A 255 6.71 13.41 1.27
N GLY A 256 6.48 14.70 1.35
CA GLY A 256 5.79 15.45 0.30
C GLY A 256 4.28 15.14 0.27
N ALA A 257 3.55 15.91 -0.41
CA ALA A 257 2.11 15.95 -0.68
C ALA A 257 1.62 17.38 -0.49
N ASN A 258 0.36 17.69 -0.87
CA ASN A 258 -0.24 18.94 -0.43
C ASN A 258 -0.58 18.84 1.06
N ASP A 259 -1.47 17.95 1.42
CA ASP A 259 -1.86 17.70 2.80
C ASP A 259 -1.44 16.29 3.25
N GLY A 260 -1.21 16.13 4.53
CA GLY A 260 -0.79 14.84 5.09
C GLY A 260 -1.95 13.87 5.16
N VAL A 261 -2.90 14.15 6.02
CA VAL A 261 -4.13 13.38 6.20
C VAL A 261 -5.31 14.34 6.10
N ARG A 262 -6.27 14.01 5.27
CA ARG A 262 -7.49 14.78 5.12
C ARG A 262 -8.71 13.96 5.51
N ASN A 263 -9.57 14.54 6.35
CA ASN A 263 -10.90 14.02 6.64
C ASN A 263 -11.94 14.82 5.85
N ASP A 264 -12.53 14.21 4.83
CA ASP A 264 -13.50 14.90 3.98
C ASP A 264 -14.89 14.88 4.64
N ASP A 265 -15.43 16.07 4.89
CA ASP A 265 -16.73 16.30 5.53
C ASP A 265 -17.94 15.65 4.82
N ASN A 266 -17.78 15.22 3.59
CA ASN A 266 -18.86 14.64 2.78
C ASN A 266 -19.35 13.28 3.29
N GLY A 267 -19.27 13.00 4.56
CA GLY A 267 -19.74 11.76 5.18
C GLY A 267 -19.26 11.55 6.58
N SER A 268 -18.39 12.43 7.06
CA SER A 268 -17.72 12.29 8.35
C SER A 268 -18.64 12.32 9.57
N GLU A 269 -19.87 12.85 9.48
CA GLU A 269 -20.82 12.85 10.60
C GLU A 269 -21.09 11.47 11.20
N VAL A 270 -20.80 10.41 10.44
CA VAL A 270 -21.05 9.03 10.87
C VAL A 270 -19.81 8.36 11.47
N VAL A 271 -18.62 8.89 11.18
CA VAL A 271 -17.33 8.32 11.62
C VAL A 271 -16.67 9.10 12.75
N THR A 272 -17.16 10.30 13.07
CA THR A 272 -16.67 11.14 14.15
C THR A 272 -17.25 10.69 15.50
N GLN A 273 -16.84 9.50 15.96
CA GLN A 273 -17.10 9.10 17.35
C GLN A 273 -15.83 9.31 18.15
N ASP A 274 -16.01 9.77 19.40
CA ASP A 274 -14.91 9.77 20.34
C ASP A 274 -14.31 8.36 20.42
N LEU A 275 -13.06 8.23 20.06
CA LEU A 275 -12.35 6.95 20.01
C LEU A 275 -12.44 6.19 21.33
N ALA A 276 -12.34 6.90 22.44
CA ALA A 276 -12.43 6.29 23.76
C ALA A 276 -13.83 5.73 24.02
N GLU A 277 -14.86 6.43 23.61
CA GLU A 277 -16.25 5.95 23.75
C GLU A 277 -16.54 4.81 22.79
N ALA A 278 -16.13 4.92 21.54
CA ALA A 278 -16.31 3.88 20.54
C ALA A 278 -15.55 2.59 20.91
N ALA A 279 -14.29 2.69 21.28
CA ALA A 279 -13.48 1.55 21.70
C ALA A 279 -13.98 0.93 23.02
N ALA A 280 -14.33 1.75 24.02
CA ALA A 280 -14.86 1.27 25.29
C ALA A 280 -16.25 0.64 25.15
N ALA A 281 -17.05 1.09 24.19
CA ALA A 281 -18.35 0.50 23.85
C ALA A 281 -18.22 -0.77 22.99
N GLY A 282 -17.02 -1.08 22.51
CA GLY A 282 -16.80 -2.18 21.55
C GLY A 282 -17.47 -1.90 20.20
N HIS A 283 -17.53 -0.65 19.79
CA HIS A 283 -18.15 -0.26 18.54
C HIS A 283 -17.24 -0.67 17.37
N PRO A 284 -17.74 -1.41 16.39
CA PRO A 284 -16.92 -1.92 15.29
C PRO A 284 -16.53 -0.83 14.26
N ASP A 285 -17.25 0.28 14.25
CA ASP A 285 -17.17 1.31 13.21
C ASP A 285 -16.36 2.55 13.69
N PHE A 286 -15.28 2.34 14.41
CA PHE A 286 -14.44 3.46 14.84
C PHE A 286 -13.47 3.90 13.73
N LEU A 287 -13.03 5.15 13.78
CA LEU A 287 -11.90 5.67 13.02
C LEU A 287 -10.77 6.02 13.98
N TYR A 288 -9.60 5.46 13.77
CA TYR A 288 -8.40 5.79 14.52
C TYR A 288 -7.28 6.19 13.57
N VAL A 289 -6.80 7.39 13.70
CA VAL A 289 -5.61 7.86 12.98
C VAL A 289 -4.55 8.22 14.01
N SER A 290 -3.43 7.50 13.96
CA SER A 290 -2.34 7.74 14.91
C SER A 290 -1.71 9.10 14.68
N GLY A 291 -1.64 9.91 15.73
CA GLY A 291 -0.87 11.15 15.72
C GLY A 291 0.65 10.94 15.70
N SER A 292 1.11 9.73 15.94
CA SER A 292 2.56 9.38 15.93
C SER A 292 3.07 9.14 14.50
N MET A 293 2.77 10.04 13.58
CA MET A 293 3.25 10.03 12.19
C MET A 293 4.47 10.92 12.02
N VAL A 294 5.29 10.64 11.04
CA VAL A 294 6.38 11.52 10.58
C VAL A 294 5.95 12.14 9.26
N MET A 295 5.85 13.45 9.23
CA MET A 295 5.43 14.18 8.04
C MET A 295 6.49 15.22 7.67
N ASN A 296 6.83 15.32 6.39
CA ASN A 296 7.85 16.24 5.89
C ASN A 296 7.56 16.71 4.49
N GLY A 297 7.86 17.97 4.22
CA GLY A 297 7.79 18.55 2.88
C GLY A 297 6.38 18.71 2.34
N LEU A 298 5.40 18.91 3.22
CA LEU A 298 4.01 19.18 2.83
C LEU A 298 3.88 20.59 2.23
N GLY A 299 3.00 20.74 1.25
CA GLY A 299 2.65 22.03 0.66
C GLY A 299 1.58 22.80 1.44
N GLY A 300 0.69 22.07 2.11
CA GLY A 300 -0.43 22.57 2.91
C GLY A 300 -0.39 22.08 4.36
N ASP A 301 -1.50 21.60 4.85
CA ASP A 301 -1.67 21.22 6.24
C ASP A 301 -1.37 19.74 6.50
N PRO A 302 -0.73 19.40 7.63
CA PRO A 302 -0.53 17.98 8.00
C PRO A 302 -1.85 17.27 8.30
N TRP A 303 -2.85 18.00 8.80
CA TRP A 303 -4.19 17.51 9.14
C TRP A 303 -5.22 18.49 8.59
N ASP A 304 -5.78 18.19 7.44
CA ASP A 304 -6.79 19.01 6.80
C ASP A 304 -8.20 18.51 7.12
N ASP A 305 -9.11 19.45 7.39
CA ASP A 305 -10.51 19.17 7.76
C ASP A 305 -10.71 18.31 9.03
N PHE A 306 -9.70 18.18 9.90
CA PHE A 306 -9.85 17.57 11.21
C PHE A 306 -10.24 18.62 12.26
N ASP A 307 -11.41 18.47 12.89
CA ASP A 307 -11.84 19.27 14.04
C ASP A 307 -11.53 18.52 15.34
N GLU A 308 -10.53 18.98 16.08
CA GLU A 308 -10.15 18.41 17.39
C GLU A 308 -11.32 18.34 18.40
N ALA A 309 -12.36 19.12 18.20
CA ALA A 309 -13.51 19.14 19.12
C ALA A 309 -14.58 18.11 18.76
N THR A 310 -14.66 17.69 17.50
CA THR A 310 -15.70 16.78 17.00
C THR A 310 -15.14 15.46 16.50
N ASP A 311 -13.89 15.46 16.03
CA ASP A 311 -13.26 14.30 15.40
C ASP A 311 -12.34 13.55 16.38
N GLY A 312 -12.72 13.33 17.60
CA GLY A 312 -11.95 12.73 18.70
C GLY A 312 -11.14 11.45 18.37
N THR A 313 -10.85 11.28 17.11
CA THR A 313 -10.31 10.08 16.47
C THR A 313 -8.81 10.08 16.30
N TRP A 314 -8.15 11.24 16.40
CA TRP A 314 -6.70 11.25 16.35
C TRP A 314 -6.09 11.56 17.74
N THR A 315 -5.09 10.78 18.07
CA THR A 315 -4.38 10.94 19.34
C THR A 315 -2.89 11.06 19.09
N GLY A 316 -2.28 12.07 19.63
CA GLY A 316 -0.83 12.18 19.66
C GLY A 316 -0.28 13.41 18.94
N THR A 317 1.02 13.49 18.88
CA THR A 317 1.77 14.55 18.24
C THR A 317 2.45 14.02 16.99
N TYR A 318 2.10 14.56 15.84
CA TYR A 318 2.87 14.32 14.63
C TYR A 318 4.24 15.02 14.71
N VAL A 319 5.21 14.49 14.02
CA VAL A 319 6.56 15.04 13.97
C VAL A 319 6.80 15.61 12.58
N MET A 320 6.92 16.94 12.49
CA MET A 320 7.26 17.66 11.24
C MET A 320 8.77 17.65 11.01
N GLU A 321 9.38 16.48 11.06
CA GLU A 321 10.80 16.29 10.86
C GLU A 321 11.05 15.31 9.70
N SER A 322 12.20 15.42 9.08
CA SER A 322 12.58 14.49 8.03
C SER A 322 12.86 13.12 8.63
N ALA A 323 12.24 12.08 8.09
CA ALA A 323 12.63 10.69 8.36
C ALA A 323 13.98 10.30 7.71
N GLY A 324 14.58 11.21 6.96
CA GLY A 324 15.82 10.98 6.23
C GLY A 324 15.62 10.41 4.83
N LEU A 325 14.37 10.30 4.39
CA LEU A 325 14.06 9.88 3.02
C LEU A 325 14.50 10.94 2.01
N SER A 326 14.87 10.53 0.82
CA SER A 326 15.11 11.44 -0.31
C SER A 326 14.35 11.01 -1.55
N TYR A 327 13.85 11.99 -2.29
CA TYR A 327 13.08 11.78 -3.50
C TYR A 327 13.32 12.88 -4.50
N THR A 328 13.56 12.52 -5.75
CA THR A 328 13.63 13.45 -6.88
C THR A 328 12.80 12.94 -8.03
N VAL A 329 12.29 13.87 -8.84
CA VAL A 329 11.58 13.56 -10.09
C VAL A 329 12.40 13.97 -11.29
N ASP A 330 12.16 13.35 -12.42
CA ASP A 330 12.70 13.72 -13.71
C ASP A 330 11.91 14.90 -14.34
N ALA A 331 12.23 15.23 -15.59
CA ALA A 331 11.56 16.31 -16.31
C ALA A 331 10.09 16.01 -16.67
N ASN A 332 9.64 14.78 -16.49
CA ASN A 332 8.25 14.32 -16.73
C ASN A 332 7.46 14.14 -15.42
N GLY A 333 8.07 14.46 -14.28
CA GLY A 333 7.45 14.27 -12.96
C GLY A 333 7.46 12.82 -12.45
N LEU A 334 8.19 11.94 -13.11
CA LEU A 334 8.36 10.54 -12.67
C LEU A 334 9.53 10.41 -11.69
N PRO A 335 9.51 9.43 -10.77
CA PRO A 335 10.64 9.16 -9.87
C PRO A 335 11.96 9.04 -10.62
N ALA A 336 12.99 9.72 -10.13
CA ALA A 336 14.34 9.71 -10.71
C ALA A 336 15.40 9.16 -9.76
N THR A 337 15.30 9.48 -8.46
CA THR A 337 16.11 8.84 -7.40
C THR A 337 15.29 8.76 -6.12
N LEU A 338 15.44 7.68 -5.39
CA LEU A 338 14.64 7.40 -4.21
C LEU A 338 15.45 6.66 -3.15
N ASP A 339 15.53 7.24 -1.94
CA ASP A 339 15.92 6.54 -0.73
C ASP A 339 14.67 6.32 0.14
N VAL A 340 14.26 5.08 0.27
CA VAL A 340 13.06 4.68 1.04
C VAL A 340 13.39 4.34 2.49
N THR A 341 14.68 4.25 2.85
CA THR A 341 15.14 3.78 4.16
C THR A 341 15.27 4.97 5.11
N PRO A 342 14.54 4.99 6.24
CA PRO A 342 14.70 6.05 7.23
C PRO A 342 16.10 6.10 7.82
N SER A 343 16.57 7.31 8.15
CA SER A 343 17.84 7.48 8.88
C SER A 343 17.79 6.74 10.22
N ALA A 344 18.83 5.99 10.55
CA ALA A 344 18.89 5.13 11.73
C ALA A 344 18.73 5.86 13.08
N ASP A 345 19.00 7.16 13.12
CA ASP A 345 18.85 8.06 14.26
C ASP A 345 17.72 9.09 14.04
N GLY A 346 16.85 8.83 13.09
CA GLY A 346 15.77 9.74 12.69
C GLY A 346 14.48 9.54 13.47
N SER A 347 13.55 10.46 13.27
CA SER A 347 12.22 10.50 13.91
C SER A 347 11.32 9.29 13.60
N ALA A 348 11.67 8.48 12.60
CA ALA A 348 10.99 7.24 12.29
C ALA A 348 11.07 6.19 13.43
N TYR A 349 12.10 6.27 14.28
CA TYR A 349 12.31 5.32 15.38
C TYR A 349 11.83 5.85 16.74
N GLU A 350 11.22 7.03 16.78
CA GLU A 350 10.70 7.64 18.00
C GLU A 350 9.18 7.60 18.05
N GLY A 351 8.59 7.31 19.22
CA GLY A 351 7.13 7.33 19.42
C GLY A 351 6.38 6.42 18.43
N VAL A 352 6.89 5.22 18.24
CA VAL A 352 6.25 4.19 17.41
C VAL A 352 5.05 3.62 18.16
N ASP A 353 3.90 3.58 17.51
CA ASP A 353 2.68 2.99 18.08
C ASP A 353 2.74 1.46 18.02
N ASP A 354 2.19 0.85 19.05
CA ASP A 354 1.93 -0.59 19.01
C ASP A 354 0.92 -0.86 17.88
N VAL A 355 1.22 -1.83 17.05
CA VAL A 355 0.26 -2.35 16.06
C VAL A 355 -0.81 -3.19 16.76
N ILE A 356 -1.92 -3.41 16.08
CA ILE A 356 -2.98 -4.28 16.58
C ILE A 356 -2.40 -5.66 16.89
N GLU A 357 -2.67 -6.16 18.10
CA GLU A 357 -2.22 -7.48 18.53
C GLU A 357 -3.09 -8.55 17.88
N ASP A 358 -2.63 -9.08 16.76
CA ASP A 358 -3.25 -10.21 16.05
C ASP A 358 -2.17 -11.07 15.37
N ASP A 359 -2.57 -12.02 14.54
CA ASP A 359 -1.67 -12.95 13.85
C ASP A 359 -1.12 -12.41 12.52
N PHE A 360 -1.60 -11.26 12.04
CA PHE A 360 -1.17 -10.64 10.80
C PHE A 360 -0.05 -9.63 11.02
N PHE A 361 -0.22 -8.68 11.96
CA PHE A 361 0.74 -7.60 12.15
C PHE A 361 2.02 -8.09 12.83
N VAL A 362 3.14 -7.68 12.27
CA VAL A 362 4.46 -7.87 12.88
C VAL A 362 4.79 -6.62 13.71
N PRO A 363 5.06 -6.75 15.01
CA PRO A 363 5.53 -5.63 15.80
C PRO A 363 6.81 -5.03 15.23
N THR A 364 6.87 -3.70 15.12
CA THR A 364 8.02 -2.96 14.63
C THR A 364 8.49 -1.96 15.65
N TYR A 365 9.74 -1.51 15.50
CA TYR A 365 10.33 -0.43 16.29
C TYR A 365 10.54 0.82 15.43
N TYR A 366 9.82 0.92 14.31
CA TYR A 366 9.92 2.01 13.36
C TYR A 366 8.58 2.30 12.71
N LYS A 367 8.43 3.51 12.19
CA LYS A 367 7.34 3.96 11.34
C LYS A 367 7.72 3.78 9.87
N GLY A 368 6.71 3.73 9.02
CA GLY A 368 6.90 3.54 7.59
C GLY A 368 7.07 2.09 7.18
N ALA A 369 7.15 1.88 5.88
CA ALA A 369 7.20 0.55 5.26
C ALA A 369 8.58 -0.14 5.37
N PHE A 370 9.61 0.62 5.75
CA PHE A 370 11.00 0.15 5.79
C PHE A 370 11.62 0.40 7.16
N GLY A 371 12.22 -0.66 7.70
CA GLY A 371 13.20 -0.54 8.74
C GLY A 371 14.58 -0.35 8.10
N SER A 372 15.51 -1.18 8.51
CA SER A 372 16.86 -1.20 7.95
C SER A 372 17.00 -2.05 6.69
N ALA A 373 16.04 -2.91 6.39
CA ALA A 373 16.06 -3.76 5.20
C ALA A 373 15.13 -3.18 4.11
N ASN A 374 15.65 -3.12 2.90
CA ASN A 374 14.89 -2.71 1.73
C ASN A 374 14.32 -3.96 1.03
N TRP A 375 13.03 -4.23 1.25
CA TRP A 375 12.36 -5.40 0.66
C TRP A 375 12.03 -5.26 -0.82
N LEU A 376 12.32 -4.11 -1.44
CA LEU A 376 12.15 -3.87 -2.89
C LEU A 376 13.30 -4.43 -3.71
N GLU A 377 14.45 -4.66 -3.10
CA GLU A 377 15.66 -5.08 -3.80
C GLU A 377 15.49 -6.41 -4.53
N GLY A 378 16.01 -6.48 -5.73
CA GLY A 378 16.06 -7.65 -6.58
C GLY A 378 14.80 -7.92 -7.39
N TRP A 379 13.68 -7.21 -7.15
CA TRP A 379 12.44 -7.57 -7.83
C TRP A 379 11.52 -6.41 -8.24
N SER A 380 11.60 -5.23 -7.60
CA SER A 380 10.66 -4.14 -7.85
C SER A 380 10.98 -3.36 -9.12
N TYR A 381 10.02 -2.56 -9.60
CA TYR A 381 10.21 -1.58 -10.67
C TYR A 381 11.30 -0.57 -10.32
N LEU A 382 11.29 -0.07 -9.09
CA LEU A 382 12.27 0.90 -8.62
C LEU A 382 13.70 0.36 -8.66
N ASP A 383 13.88 -0.91 -8.32
CA ASP A 383 15.18 -1.59 -8.38
C ASP A 383 15.61 -1.85 -9.84
N GLU A 384 14.72 -2.43 -10.65
CA GLU A 384 15.02 -2.75 -12.06
C GLU A 384 15.31 -1.50 -12.89
N ALA A 385 14.64 -0.39 -12.59
CA ALA A 385 14.88 0.91 -13.22
C ALA A 385 16.11 1.65 -12.67
N GLY A 386 16.79 1.11 -11.64
CA GLY A 386 17.96 1.73 -11.01
C GLY A 386 17.63 3.05 -10.30
N LEU A 387 16.42 3.19 -9.76
CA LEU A 387 15.95 4.39 -9.09
C LEU A 387 16.18 4.36 -7.58
N LEU A 388 16.40 3.17 -7.00
CA LEU A 388 16.75 3.02 -5.59
C LEU A 388 18.16 3.50 -5.35
N PHE A 389 18.32 4.29 -4.30
CA PHE A 389 19.64 4.74 -3.88
C PHE A 389 20.43 3.56 -3.29
N GLU A 390 21.53 3.19 -3.90
CA GLU A 390 22.46 2.23 -3.30
C GLU A 390 23.12 2.89 -2.08
N GLN A 391 22.70 2.51 -0.89
CA GLN A 391 23.44 2.90 0.30
C GLN A 391 24.82 2.24 0.27
N GLU A 392 25.90 3.03 0.29
CA GLU A 392 27.21 2.46 0.60
C GLU A 392 27.12 1.82 1.99
N GLU A 393 27.36 0.53 2.08
CA GLU A 393 27.33 -0.20 3.36
C GLU A 393 28.18 0.52 4.41
N ALA A 394 27.54 1.22 5.32
CA ALA A 394 28.21 1.85 6.43
C ALA A 394 28.68 0.78 7.42
N VAL A 395 29.95 0.46 7.37
CA VAL A 395 30.57 -0.49 8.30
C VAL A 395 30.59 0.10 9.71
N THR A 396 29.88 -0.52 10.63
CA THR A 396 29.83 -0.11 12.03
C THR A 396 30.79 -0.99 12.87
N LEU A 397 31.76 -0.35 13.51
CA LEU A 397 32.67 -1.05 14.44
C LEU A 397 32.04 -1.16 15.83
N LEU A 398 31.82 -2.39 16.28
CA LEU A 398 31.25 -2.69 17.59
C LEU A 398 32.40 -3.03 18.58
N GLY A 399 32.34 -2.46 19.78
CA GLY A 399 33.27 -2.80 20.84
C GLY A 399 33.17 -1.90 22.06
N GLY A 400 33.75 -2.31 23.15
CA GLY A 400 33.72 -1.56 24.40
C GLY A 400 32.43 -1.74 25.19
N ASN A 401 32.00 -0.68 25.89
CA ASN A 401 30.82 -0.74 26.76
C ASN A 401 29.63 -0.03 26.12
N LEU A 402 28.52 -0.73 25.94
CA LEU A 402 27.23 -0.11 25.67
C LEU A 402 26.68 0.46 26.99
N THR A 403 26.45 1.75 27.02
CA THR A 403 25.99 2.49 28.19
C THR A 403 24.57 3.05 27.97
N GLU A 404 24.01 2.85 26.79
CA GLU A 404 22.67 3.21 26.37
C GLU A 404 22.07 2.09 25.52
N ASP A 405 20.74 2.02 25.44
CA ASP A 405 20.06 1.05 24.61
C ASP A 405 20.50 1.19 23.15
N THR A 406 20.87 0.07 22.56
CA THR A 406 21.48 0.03 21.23
C THR A 406 20.72 -0.95 20.35
N TYR A 407 20.43 -0.55 19.13
CA TYR A 407 19.76 -1.36 18.11
C TYR A 407 20.73 -1.64 16.95
N LEU A 408 20.84 -2.91 16.56
CA LEU A 408 21.58 -3.33 15.38
C LEU A 408 20.62 -3.79 14.29
N ALA A 409 20.60 -3.07 13.21
CA ALA A 409 19.70 -3.27 12.09
C ALA A 409 20.17 -4.41 11.15
N ALA A 410 19.25 -5.12 10.50
CA ALA A 410 19.58 -6.21 9.58
C ALA A 410 20.32 -5.74 8.31
N SER A 411 20.13 -4.48 7.89
CA SER A 411 20.84 -3.89 6.74
C SER A 411 22.25 -3.41 7.05
N GLY A 412 22.66 -3.38 8.34
CA GLY A 412 23.97 -2.90 8.73
C GLY A 412 25.02 -4.01 8.71
N THR A 413 26.21 -3.70 8.23
CA THR A 413 27.39 -4.57 8.38
C THR A 413 28.15 -4.18 9.65
N TYR A 414 28.21 -5.09 10.61
CA TYR A 414 28.82 -4.86 11.92
C TYR A 414 30.08 -5.70 12.10
N TYR A 415 31.13 -5.06 12.60
CA TYR A 415 32.38 -5.76 12.94
C TYR A 415 32.67 -5.63 14.43
N LEU A 416 32.80 -6.75 15.10
CA LEU A 416 33.36 -6.78 16.46
C LEU A 416 34.88 -6.61 16.41
N ASN A 417 35.32 -5.38 16.63
CA ASN A 417 36.75 -5.06 16.64
C ASN A 417 37.41 -5.23 18.01
N GLN A 418 36.60 -5.43 19.05
CA GLN A 418 37.02 -5.72 20.43
C GLN A 418 35.84 -6.32 21.22
N GLN A 419 36.08 -6.68 22.47
CA GLN A 419 35.00 -7.16 23.34
C GLN A 419 33.89 -6.12 23.50
N LEU A 420 32.64 -6.54 23.33
CA LEU A 420 31.43 -5.73 23.52
C LEU A 420 30.74 -6.12 24.82
N PHE A 421 30.48 -5.16 25.71
CA PHE A 421 29.83 -5.36 27.00
C PHE A 421 28.55 -4.59 27.07
N VAL A 422 27.42 -5.28 27.18
CA VAL A 422 26.10 -4.68 27.50
C VAL A 422 26.05 -4.48 29.02
N LYS A 423 25.94 -3.24 29.44
CA LYS A 423 25.98 -2.89 30.87
C LYS A 423 24.62 -3.12 31.55
N ASP A 424 24.64 -3.15 32.88
CA ASP A 424 23.41 -3.28 33.68
C ASP A 424 22.42 -2.16 33.36
N GLY A 425 21.17 -2.55 33.08
CA GLY A 425 20.10 -1.63 32.68
C GLY A 425 20.11 -1.21 31.21
N VAL A 426 21.01 -1.73 30.38
CA VAL A 426 21.11 -1.45 28.94
C VAL A 426 20.61 -2.64 28.13
N THR A 427 19.89 -2.36 27.07
CA THR A 427 19.39 -3.38 26.12
C THR A 427 20.16 -3.29 24.81
N LEU A 428 20.67 -4.42 24.33
CA LEU A 428 21.12 -4.57 22.95
C LEU A 428 20.07 -5.35 22.19
N THR A 429 19.43 -4.71 21.23
CA THR A 429 18.49 -5.34 20.32
C THR A 429 19.17 -5.63 18.99
N ILE A 430 19.07 -6.86 18.52
CA ILE A 430 19.64 -7.29 17.24
C ILE A 430 18.49 -7.76 16.37
N GLU A 431 18.28 -7.10 15.24
CA GLU A 431 17.24 -7.45 14.29
C GLU A 431 17.51 -8.83 13.66
N ALA A 432 16.43 -9.56 13.36
CA ALA A 432 16.55 -10.86 12.71
C ALA A 432 17.18 -10.70 11.30
N GLY A 433 18.24 -11.47 11.03
CA GLY A 433 19.00 -11.36 9.78
C GLY A 433 20.25 -10.49 9.87
N THR A 434 20.47 -9.77 10.98
CA THR A 434 21.71 -8.98 11.19
C THR A 434 22.96 -9.86 11.13
N GLU A 435 23.93 -9.48 10.33
CA GLU A 435 25.24 -10.11 10.25
C GLU A 435 26.26 -9.36 11.12
N ILE A 436 26.90 -10.08 12.03
CA ILE A 436 27.98 -9.55 12.87
C ILE A 436 29.23 -10.36 12.61
N LEU A 437 30.24 -9.71 12.06
CA LEU A 437 31.53 -10.30 11.74
C LEU A 437 32.54 -10.06 12.89
N GLY A 438 33.44 -10.99 13.11
CA GLY A 438 34.48 -10.92 14.17
C GLY A 438 35.85 -11.34 13.69
#